data_f50ff060acd8e2358cb996661dc3a6dc
#
_entry.id   f50ff060acd8e2358cb996661dc3a6dc
#
_cell.length_a   1.000
_cell.length_b   1.000
_cell.length_c   1.000
_cell.angle_alpha   90.00
_cell.angle_beta   90.00
_cell.angle_gamma   90.00
#
_symmetry.space_group_name_H-M   'P 1'
#
loop_
_entity.id
_entity.type
_entity.pdbx_description
1 polymer ?
#
loop_
_entity_poly.entity_id
_entity_poly.type
_entity_poly.pdbx_seq_one_letter_code
_entity_poly.pdbx_strand_id
1 'polypeptide(L)'
;LKTIEAFNSACGPTDAFDPTALDGLCTTGLTLPKSNWSQPLDSPPFRAYPVTGGITFTYGGLKVSPNGAVMKNSTDVIRGLFACGELVGGVFFNGYPGGSGLTSGLVFGRRAGYGAASFS
;
A
#
# COMPACT_ATOMS: atom_id res chain seq x y z
N LEU A 1 10.72 -8.82 27.21
CA LEU A 1 9.67 -8.68 28.23
C LEU A 1 9.45 -7.21 28.58
N LYS A 2 10.44 -6.44 29.03
CA LYS A 2 10.30 -5.01 29.43
C LYS A 2 9.59 -4.13 28.38
N THR A 3 9.86 -4.35 27.08
CA THR A 3 9.20 -3.60 26.00
C THR A 3 7.71 -3.91 25.91
N ILE A 4 7.33 -5.18 26.09
CA ILE A 4 5.93 -5.61 26.11
C ILE A 4 5.21 -5.06 27.34
N GLU A 5 5.84 -5.11 28.49
CA GLU A 5 5.30 -4.56 29.74
C GLU A 5 5.06 -3.05 29.63
N ALA A 6 6.04 -2.32 29.06
CA ALA A 6 5.92 -0.88 28.82
C ALA A 6 4.79 -0.56 27.81
N PHE A 7 4.68 -1.36 26.75
CA PHE A 7 3.61 -1.22 25.77
C PHE A 7 2.23 -1.49 26.39
N ASN A 8 2.09 -2.60 27.12
CA ASN A 8 0.83 -2.95 27.76
C ASN A 8 0.38 -1.90 28.78
N SER A 9 1.33 -1.34 29.55
CA SER A 9 1.04 -0.26 30.51
C SER A 9 0.67 1.06 29.82
N ALA A 10 1.07 1.25 28.57
CA ALA A 10 0.76 2.43 27.77
C ALA A 10 -0.58 2.35 27.02
N CYS A 11 -1.17 1.15 26.91
CA CYS A 11 -2.50 0.95 26.31
C CYS A 11 -3.60 1.48 27.25
N GLY A 12 -4.59 2.16 26.68
CA GLY A 12 -5.84 2.53 27.35
C GLY A 12 -6.88 1.41 27.34
N PRO A 13 -8.12 1.73 27.78
CA PRO A 13 -9.27 0.81 27.67
C PRO A 13 -9.49 0.39 26.21
N THR A 14 -9.88 -0.87 26.00
CA THR A 14 -10.01 -1.47 24.65
C THR A 14 -11.46 -1.69 24.22
N ASP A 15 -12.43 -1.23 24.99
CA ASP A 15 -13.87 -1.44 24.73
C ASP A 15 -14.36 -0.87 23.41
N ALA A 16 -13.68 0.18 22.90
CA ALA A 16 -13.99 0.84 21.63
C ALA A 16 -13.18 0.32 20.43
N PHE A 17 -12.53 -0.84 20.55
CA PHE A 17 -11.72 -1.41 19.46
C PHE A 17 -12.56 -1.67 18.21
N ASP A 18 -12.19 -1.04 17.10
CA ASP A 18 -12.78 -1.25 15.79
C ASP A 18 -11.68 -1.43 14.73
N PRO A 19 -11.47 -2.66 14.20
CA PRO A 19 -10.46 -2.92 13.20
C PRO A 19 -10.75 -2.27 11.84
N THR A 20 -11.97 -1.77 11.62
CA THR A 20 -12.43 -1.22 10.33
C THR A 20 -12.37 0.29 10.27
N ALA A 21 -12.24 0.97 11.39
CA ALA A 21 -12.20 2.42 11.50
C ALA A 21 -11.01 2.90 12.34
N LEU A 22 -10.67 4.18 12.24
CA LEU A 22 -9.71 4.82 13.17
C LEU A 22 -10.40 4.95 14.53
N ASP A 23 -10.09 4.06 15.46
CA ASP A 23 -10.77 3.93 16.75
C ASP A 23 -10.23 4.88 17.83
N GLY A 24 -9.12 5.57 17.58
CA GLY A 24 -8.48 6.47 18.53
C GLY A 24 -7.82 5.79 19.74
N LEU A 25 -7.80 4.45 19.79
CA LEU A 25 -7.11 3.71 20.85
C LEU A 25 -5.60 3.87 20.69
N CYS A 26 -5.06 4.86 21.38
CA CYS A 26 -3.65 5.22 21.33
C CYS A 26 -2.87 4.70 22.53
N THR A 27 -1.55 4.65 22.41
CA THR A 27 -0.65 4.44 23.55
C THR A 27 -0.15 5.78 24.09
N THR A 28 0.06 5.88 25.38
CA THR A 28 0.57 7.09 26.06
C THR A 28 1.91 6.82 26.73
N GLY A 29 2.80 7.82 26.71
CA GLY A 29 4.08 7.73 27.43
C GLY A 29 5.18 6.94 26.74
N LEU A 30 4.97 6.48 25.50
CA LEU A 30 5.99 5.83 24.70
C LEU A 30 6.72 6.83 23.78
N THR A 31 7.99 6.58 23.50
CA THR A 31 8.78 7.38 22.54
C THR A 31 8.19 7.35 21.13
N LEU A 32 7.66 6.19 20.74
CA LEU A 32 6.91 5.99 19.48
C LEU A 32 5.48 5.56 19.85
N PRO A 33 4.55 6.51 19.96
CA PRO A 33 3.17 6.19 20.32
C PRO A 33 2.43 5.57 19.14
N LYS A 34 1.50 4.68 19.44
CA LYS A 34 0.51 4.17 18.50
C LYS A 34 -0.72 5.06 18.58
N SER A 35 -1.29 5.44 17.44
CA SER A 35 -2.42 6.38 17.37
C SER A 35 -3.79 5.72 17.35
N ASN A 36 -3.87 4.46 16.93
CA ASN A 36 -5.10 3.67 16.85
C ASN A 36 -4.81 2.21 17.12
N TRP A 37 -5.84 1.45 17.42
CA TRP A 37 -5.80 -0.01 17.55
C TRP A 37 -4.76 -0.50 18.56
N SER A 38 -4.55 0.23 19.66
CA SER A 38 -3.67 -0.21 20.71
C SER A 38 -4.39 -1.26 21.56
N GLN A 39 -3.87 -2.48 21.54
CA GLN A 39 -4.35 -3.58 22.37
C GLN A 39 -3.18 -4.18 23.12
N PRO A 40 -3.33 -4.49 24.43
CA PRO A 40 -2.28 -5.14 25.19
C PRO A 40 -2.00 -6.55 24.67
N LEU A 41 -0.75 -6.94 24.78
CA LEU A 41 -0.28 -8.31 24.50
C LEU A 41 -0.27 -9.09 25.81
N ASP A 42 -1.42 -9.66 26.20
CA ASP A 42 -1.64 -10.27 27.50
C ASP A 42 -2.01 -11.76 27.47
N SER A 43 -2.30 -12.30 26.29
CA SER A 43 -2.80 -13.65 26.12
C SER A 43 -1.76 -14.57 25.44
N PRO A 44 -1.00 -15.38 26.21
CA PRO A 44 -0.03 -16.33 25.66
C PRO A 44 -0.72 -17.49 24.90
N PRO A 45 0.00 -18.20 23.99
CA PRO A 45 1.44 -18.10 23.73
C PRO A 45 1.80 -16.96 22.78
N PHE A 46 2.91 -16.28 23.05
CA PHE A 46 3.43 -15.21 22.19
C PHE A 46 4.40 -15.75 21.14
N ARG A 47 4.43 -15.10 19.97
CA ARG A 47 5.42 -15.33 18.92
C ARG A 47 6.12 -14.02 18.56
N ALA A 48 7.44 -14.07 18.43
CA ALA A 48 8.24 -12.94 18.00
C ALA A 48 8.91 -13.27 16.67
N TYR A 49 8.82 -12.33 15.72
CA TYR A 49 9.44 -12.45 14.41
C TYR A 49 10.38 -11.29 14.18
N PRO A 50 11.63 -11.54 13.72
CA PRO A 50 12.49 -10.46 13.27
C PRO A 50 11.90 -9.84 12.00
N VAL A 51 11.82 -8.52 11.98
CA VAL A 51 11.29 -7.77 10.82
C VAL A 51 12.21 -6.61 10.49
N THR A 52 12.23 -6.24 9.22
CA THR A 52 12.92 -5.04 8.74
C THR A 52 12.06 -4.33 7.72
N GLY A 53 12.34 -3.05 7.48
CA GLY A 53 11.69 -2.30 6.42
C GLY A 53 12.09 -2.85 5.04
N GLY A 54 11.15 -2.77 4.09
CA GLY A 54 11.36 -3.16 2.71
C GLY A 54 10.41 -2.42 1.78
N ILE A 55 10.78 -2.33 0.51
CA ILE A 55 9.93 -1.78 -0.54
C ILE A 55 9.43 -2.95 -1.37
N THR A 56 8.12 -3.12 -1.41
CA THR A 56 7.46 -4.16 -2.21
C THR A 56 7.13 -3.67 -3.62
N PHE A 57 6.73 -2.41 -3.73
CA PHE A 57 6.39 -1.73 -4.98
C PHE A 57 6.43 -0.21 -4.77
N THR A 58 6.37 0.53 -5.87
CA THR A 58 6.34 2.00 -5.85
C THR A 58 5.00 2.51 -6.39
N TYR A 59 4.60 3.73 -6.03
CA TYR A 59 3.41 4.38 -6.60
C TYR A 59 3.76 5.27 -7.80
N GLY A 60 5.04 5.68 -7.90
CA GLY A 60 5.56 6.42 -9.05
C GLY A 60 5.86 5.50 -10.23
N GLY A 61 5.93 6.08 -11.42
CA GLY A 61 6.24 5.35 -12.63
C GLY A 61 5.82 6.11 -13.88
N LEU A 62 5.79 5.41 -15.01
CA LEU A 62 5.36 5.99 -16.28
C LEU A 62 3.88 6.35 -16.26
N LYS A 63 3.56 7.56 -16.70
CA LYS A 63 2.17 7.94 -16.97
C LYS A 63 1.73 7.32 -18.29
N VAL A 64 0.61 6.62 -18.27
CA VAL A 64 0.02 6.01 -19.48
C VAL A 64 -1.41 6.50 -19.69
N SER A 65 -1.84 6.49 -20.94
CA SER A 65 -3.24 6.68 -21.31
C SER A 65 -4.09 5.48 -20.86
N PRO A 66 -5.43 5.58 -20.85
CA PRO A 66 -6.30 4.45 -20.57
C PRO A 66 -6.06 3.22 -21.47
N ASN A 67 -5.42 3.41 -22.63
CA ASN A 67 -5.08 2.33 -23.57
C ASN A 67 -3.62 1.83 -23.42
N GLY A 68 -2.92 2.26 -22.39
CA GLY A 68 -1.55 1.82 -22.11
C GLY A 68 -0.45 2.53 -22.91
N ALA A 69 -0.79 3.52 -23.75
CA ALA A 69 0.22 4.31 -24.46
C ALA A 69 0.94 5.24 -23.48
N VAL A 70 2.28 5.29 -23.55
CA VAL A 70 3.09 6.13 -22.66
C VAL A 70 2.90 7.60 -23.00
N MET A 71 2.61 8.41 -21.98
CA MET A 71 2.40 9.86 -22.11
C MET A 71 3.73 10.60 -22.12
N LYS A 72 3.91 11.49 -23.10
CA LYS A 72 5.02 12.43 -23.14
C LYS A 72 4.78 13.62 -22.21
N ASN A 73 3.53 14.08 -22.15
CA ASN A 73 3.05 15.17 -21.30
C ASN A 73 1.57 14.92 -20.92
N SER A 74 0.82 15.95 -20.56
CA SER A 74 -0.57 15.81 -20.12
C SER A 74 -1.55 15.40 -21.24
N THR A 75 -1.22 15.70 -22.50
CA THR A 75 -2.09 15.54 -23.67
C THR A 75 -1.56 14.56 -24.70
N ASP A 76 -0.24 14.48 -24.84
CA ASP A 76 0.39 13.78 -25.95
C ASP A 76 0.99 12.45 -25.51
N VAL A 77 0.87 11.45 -26.36
CA VAL A 77 1.51 10.13 -26.17
C VAL A 77 2.83 10.06 -26.97
N ILE A 78 3.73 9.21 -26.50
CA ILE A 78 4.89 8.79 -27.29
C ILE A 78 4.41 7.72 -28.27
N ARG A 79 4.41 8.06 -29.54
CA ARG A 79 3.89 7.21 -30.61
C ARG A 79 4.65 5.86 -30.65
N GLY A 80 3.91 4.76 -30.65
CA GLY A 80 4.47 3.39 -30.69
C GLY A 80 5.01 2.87 -29.37
N LEU A 81 4.95 3.64 -28.27
CA LEU A 81 5.42 3.20 -26.97
C LEU A 81 4.25 2.90 -26.03
N PHE A 82 4.20 1.67 -25.53
CA PHE A 82 3.19 1.19 -24.60
C PHE A 82 3.86 0.64 -23.35
N ALA A 83 3.17 0.74 -22.20
CA ALA A 83 3.66 0.22 -20.93
C ALA A 83 2.53 -0.33 -20.06
N CYS A 84 2.86 -1.34 -19.26
CA CYS A 84 1.96 -1.95 -18.29
C CYS A 84 2.75 -2.55 -17.12
N GLY A 85 2.05 -2.97 -16.09
CA GLY A 85 2.65 -3.59 -14.90
C GLY A 85 3.18 -2.56 -13.92
N GLU A 86 4.12 -2.97 -13.09
CA GLU A 86 4.66 -2.21 -11.97
C GLU A 86 5.30 -0.88 -12.39
N LEU A 87 5.86 -0.79 -13.59
CA LEU A 87 6.47 0.45 -14.07
C LEU A 87 5.46 1.56 -14.40
N VAL A 88 4.14 1.27 -14.39
CA VAL A 88 3.08 2.26 -14.57
C VAL A 88 2.75 2.90 -13.24
N GLY A 89 2.92 4.23 -13.14
CA GLY A 89 2.60 5.01 -11.97
C GLY A 89 1.26 5.73 -12.03
N GLY A 90 0.88 6.36 -10.91
CA GLY A 90 -0.28 7.23 -10.82
C GLY A 90 -1.63 6.50 -10.68
N VAL A 91 -1.63 5.19 -10.52
CA VAL A 91 -2.85 4.40 -10.25
C VAL A 91 -3.22 4.45 -8.76
N PHE A 92 -2.22 4.50 -7.90
CA PHE A 92 -2.38 4.55 -6.45
C PHE A 92 -1.71 5.81 -5.89
N PHE A 93 -2.24 6.34 -4.78
CA PHE A 93 -1.70 7.54 -4.14
C PHE A 93 -1.50 7.35 -2.63
N ASN A 94 -2.56 7.26 -1.83
CA ASN A 94 -2.48 7.16 -0.37
C ASN A 94 -2.61 5.74 0.16
N GLY A 95 -3.09 4.82 -0.64
CA GLY A 95 -3.37 3.46 -0.24
C GLY A 95 -3.30 2.49 -1.40
N TYR A 96 -3.19 1.23 -1.06
CA TYR A 96 -3.06 0.15 -2.00
C TYR A 96 -3.95 -1.02 -1.56
N PRO A 97 -5.11 -1.23 -2.20
CA PRO A 97 -5.95 -2.39 -1.92
C PRO A 97 -5.23 -3.69 -2.33
N GLY A 98 -5.30 -4.71 -1.48
CA GLY A 98 -4.67 -6.01 -1.76
C GLY A 98 -5.10 -6.59 -3.12
N GLY A 99 -4.14 -7.07 -3.90
CA GLY A 99 -4.36 -7.62 -5.25
C GLY A 99 -4.47 -6.60 -6.39
N SER A 100 -4.52 -5.30 -6.08
CA SER A 100 -4.70 -4.23 -7.08
C SER A 100 -3.55 -4.15 -8.08
N GLY A 101 -2.31 -4.41 -7.65
CA GLY A 101 -1.15 -4.40 -8.55
C GLY A 101 -1.21 -5.46 -9.62
N LEU A 102 -1.59 -6.69 -9.26
CA LEU A 102 -1.81 -7.77 -10.22
C LEU A 102 -2.94 -7.44 -11.18
N THR A 103 -4.07 -6.94 -10.67
CA THR A 103 -5.22 -6.56 -11.49
C THR A 103 -4.87 -5.42 -12.46
N SER A 104 -4.16 -4.39 -11.98
CA SER A 104 -3.66 -3.29 -12.81
C SER A 104 -2.75 -3.81 -13.92
N GLY A 105 -1.81 -4.69 -13.60
CA GLY A 105 -0.92 -5.33 -14.57
C GLY A 105 -1.68 -6.09 -15.65
N LEU A 106 -2.70 -6.87 -15.28
CA LEU A 106 -3.53 -7.60 -16.23
C LEU A 106 -4.35 -6.68 -17.14
N VAL A 107 -5.02 -5.68 -16.56
CA VAL A 107 -5.88 -4.74 -17.32
C VAL A 107 -5.06 -3.90 -18.29
N PHE A 108 -4.01 -3.25 -17.81
CA PHE A 108 -3.16 -2.42 -18.67
C PHE A 108 -2.32 -3.26 -19.61
N GLY A 109 -1.89 -4.48 -19.24
CA GLY A 109 -1.21 -5.41 -20.12
C GLY A 109 -2.05 -5.79 -21.32
N ARG A 110 -3.32 -6.12 -21.11
CA ARG A 110 -4.27 -6.39 -22.20
C ARG A 110 -4.45 -5.17 -23.12
N ARG A 111 -4.68 -3.98 -22.54
CA ARG A 111 -4.88 -2.73 -23.31
C ARG A 111 -3.65 -2.32 -24.09
N ALA A 112 -2.47 -2.36 -23.46
CA ALA A 112 -1.20 -2.07 -24.10
C ALA A 112 -0.90 -3.04 -25.24
N GLY A 113 -1.17 -4.34 -25.03
CA GLY A 113 -1.03 -5.36 -26.07
C GLY A 113 -1.92 -5.13 -27.29
N TYR A 114 -3.18 -4.79 -27.08
CA TYR A 114 -4.07 -4.41 -28.18
C TYR A 114 -3.62 -3.14 -28.89
N GLY A 115 -3.21 -2.11 -28.13
CA GLY A 115 -2.69 -0.86 -28.69
C GLY A 115 -1.45 -1.10 -29.54
N ALA A 116 -0.51 -1.89 -29.06
CA ALA A 116 0.71 -2.23 -29.78
C ALA A 116 0.44 -3.05 -31.04
N ALA A 117 -0.44 -4.02 -30.97
CA ALA A 117 -0.80 -4.86 -32.13
C ALA A 117 -1.56 -4.09 -33.22
N SER A 118 -2.30 -3.03 -32.84
CA SER A 118 -3.06 -2.18 -33.77
C SER A 118 -2.27 -0.95 -34.23
N PHE A 119 -1.03 -0.82 -33.77
CA PHE A 119 -0.18 0.31 -34.12
C PHE A 119 0.46 0.09 -35.50
N SER A 120 0.15 0.97 -36.43
CA SER A 120 0.69 0.99 -37.78
C SER A 120 1.30 2.36 -38.12
#